data_02c875f39018762eb7cb90925bbc00fc
#
_entry.id   02c875f39018762eb7cb90925bbc00fc
#
_cell.length_a   1.000
_cell.length_b   1.000
_cell.length_c   1.000
_cell.angle_alpha   90.00
_cell.angle_beta   90.00
_cell.angle_gamma   90.00
#
_symmetry.space_group_name_H-M   'P 1'
#
loop_
_entity.id
_entity.type
_entity.pdbx_description
1 polymer ?
#
loop_
_entity_poly.entity_id
_entity_poly.type
_entity_poly.pdbx_seq_one_letter_code
_entity_poly.pdbx_strand_id
1 'polypeptide(L)'
;MTHRELLLGDEALALGALHAGLSGVYAYPGTPSTEITEYIQGSALAKERGVHCLWSTNEKTAMEEALGMSFAGKRALVCMKHVGMNVAADAFVNSGMTGANGGLVVVAADDPSMHSSQNEQDSRFYGKFSFIPVFEPSSQQEAYEMVQEAFEFSERHGIPVLMRLTTRMAHSRAVVEVREPKAQNELHYPAQTRQWVLMPGNSRNRYKKLLEEYAACEREAVESRFNPCTEGSDTSMGIIACGIG
;
A
#
# COMPACT_ATOMS: atom_id res chain seq x y z
N MET A 1 7.75 1.16 -24.30
CA MET A 1 7.70 2.60 -24.66
C MET A 1 6.99 3.34 -23.54
N THR A 2 7.47 4.53 -23.15
CA THR A 2 6.74 5.39 -22.19
C THR A 2 5.67 6.16 -22.94
N HIS A 3 4.47 6.24 -22.42
CA HIS A 3 3.42 7.12 -22.91
C HIS A 3 2.85 7.93 -21.75
N ARG A 4 2.01 8.92 -22.04
CA ARG A 4 1.49 9.85 -21.02
C ARG A 4 -0.01 9.73 -20.93
N GLU A 5 -0.51 9.66 -19.72
CA GLU A 5 -1.93 9.60 -19.39
C GLU A 5 -2.31 10.70 -18.40
N LEU A 6 -3.51 11.27 -18.53
CA LEU A 6 -4.07 12.22 -17.58
C LEU A 6 -4.91 11.44 -16.56
N LEU A 7 -4.40 11.31 -15.34
CA LEU A 7 -4.95 10.44 -14.31
C LEU A 7 -5.27 11.20 -13.01
N LEU A 8 -6.32 10.77 -12.30
CA LEU A 8 -6.49 11.06 -10.87
C LEU A 8 -5.39 10.36 -10.06
N GLY A 9 -5.15 10.78 -8.83
CA GLY A 9 -4.22 10.10 -7.95
C GLY A 9 -4.60 8.65 -7.68
N ASP A 10 -5.88 8.38 -7.49
CA ASP A 10 -6.42 7.02 -7.34
C ASP A 10 -6.23 6.18 -8.61
N GLU A 11 -6.49 6.76 -9.77
CA GLU A 11 -6.29 6.10 -11.07
C GLU A 11 -4.79 5.81 -11.32
N ALA A 12 -3.91 6.73 -10.96
CA ALA A 12 -2.46 6.57 -11.08
C ALA A 12 -1.93 5.44 -10.19
N LEU A 13 -2.38 5.38 -8.93
CA LEU A 13 -2.06 4.29 -8.02
C LEU A 13 -2.59 2.95 -8.57
N ALA A 14 -3.85 2.92 -9.00
CA ALA A 14 -4.48 1.72 -9.54
C ALA A 14 -3.74 1.18 -10.79
N LEU A 15 -3.39 2.07 -11.73
CA LEU A 15 -2.61 1.73 -12.90
C LEU A 15 -1.20 1.25 -12.53
N GLY A 16 -0.55 1.94 -11.57
CA GLY A 16 0.76 1.54 -11.04
C GLY A 16 0.73 0.13 -10.45
N ALA A 17 -0.32 -0.20 -9.69
CA ALA A 17 -0.52 -1.53 -9.12
C ALA A 17 -0.71 -2.60 -10.23
N LEU A 18 -1.52 -2.32 -11.24
CA LEU A 18 -1.70 -3.20 -12.40
C LEU A 18 -0.37 -3.42 -13.14
N HIS A 19 0.40 -2.35 -13.36
CA HIS A 19 1.70 -2.43 -14.02
C HIS A 19 2.77 -3.13 -13.16
N ALA A 20 2.58 -3.15 -11.85
CA ALA A 20 3.40 -3.95 -10.94
C ALA A 20 3.04 -5.46 -10.95
N GLY A 21 2.11 -5.92 -11.77
CA GLY A 21 1.72 -7.34 -11.80
C GLY A 21 0.76 -7.72 -10.67
N LEU A 22 -0.18 -6.84 -10.35
CA LEU A 22 -1.26 -7.08 -9.38
C LEU A 22 -2.05 -8.34 -9.74
N SER A 23 -2.37 -9.15 -8.74
CA SER A 23 -3.18 -10.36 -8.89
C SER A 23 -4.55 -10.25 -8.24
N GLY A 24 -4.72 -9.39 -7.24
CA GLY A 24 -6.01 -9.16 -6.62
C GLY A 24 -6.12 -7.81 -5.93
N VAL A 25 -7.31 -7.20 -5.99
CA VAL A 25 -7.70 -6.01 -5.24
C VAL A 25 -8.97 -6.30 -4.45
N TYR A 26 -8.97 -5.91 -3.19
CA TYR A 26 -10.04 -6.11 -2.22
C TYR A 26 -10.37 -4.78 -1.55
N ALA A 27 -11.65 -4.46 -1.43
CA ALA A 27 -12.05 -3.18 -0.88
C ALA A 27 -13.43 -3.23 -0.25
N TYR A 28 -13.69 -2.28 0.64
CA TYR A 28 -15.04 -1.88 1.02
C TYR A 28 -15.24 -0.43 0.57
N PRO A 29 -16.40 -0.08 -0.05
CA PRO A 29 -16.61 1.24 -0.62
C PRO A 29 -16.48 2.37 0.41
N GLY A 30 -15.69 3.39 0.09
CA GLY A 30 -15.50 4.54 0.95
C GLY A 30 -14.64 5.63 0.30
N THR A 31 -15.25 6.79 0.01
CA THR A 31 -14.52 7.96 -0.51
C THR A 31 -13.49 8.45 0.52
N PRO A 32 -12.23 8.72 0.12
CA PRO A 32 -11.71 8.88 -1.24
C PRO A 32 -10.89 7.68 -1.78
N SER A 33 -11.26 6.43 -1.55
CA SER A 33 -10.50 5.24 -2.01
C SER A 33 -11.25 4.36 -3.01
N THR A 34 -12.54 4.65 -3.25
CA THR A 34 -13.43 3.82 -4.08
C THR A 34 -12.93 3.73 -5.52
N GLU A 35 -12.47 4.85 -6.06
CA GLU A 35 -12.04 5.00 -7.44
C GLU A 35 -10.85 4.11 -7.81
N ILE A 36 -10.00 3.72 -6.85
CA ILE A 36 -8.89 2.78 -7.08
C ILE A 36 -9.44 1.43 -7.56
N THR A 37 -10.39 0.87 -6.83
CA THR A 37 -10.97 -0.44 -7.15
C THR A 37 -11.84 -0.38 -8.41
N GLU A 38 -12.62 0.70 -8.59
CA GLU A 38 -13.43 0.92 -9.79
C GLU A 38 -12.57 1.00 -11.05
N TYR A 39 -11.45 1.72 -10.99
CA TYR A 39 -10.50 1.80 -12.11
C TYR A 39 -9.97 0.42 -12.50
N ILE A 40 -9.54 -0.39 -11.51
CA ILE A 40 -9.04 -1.76 -11.75
C ILE A 40 -10.14 -2.63 -12.36
N GLN A 41 -11.37 -2.59 -11.84
CA GLN A 41 -12.52 -3.35 -12.37
C GLN A 41 -12.86 -2.96 -13.81
N GLY A 42 -12.71 -1.67 -14.15
CA GLY A 42 -12.93 -1.15 -15.50
C GLY A 42 -11.82 -1.53 -16.49
N SER A 43 -10.61 -1.80 -16.01
CA SER A 43 -9.40 -2.00 -16.82
C SER A 43 -9.46 -3.22 -17.73
N ALA A 44 -9.12 -3.03 -19.00
CA ALA A 44 -8.94 -4.13 -19.95
C ALA A 44 -7.76 -5.02 -19.56
N LEU A 45 -6.66 -4.43 -19.08
CA LEU A 45 -5.48 -5.15 -18.60
C LEU A 45 -5.79 -6.05 -17.40
N ALA A 46 -6.61 -5.56 -16.46
CA ALA A 46 -7.03 -6.36 -15.31
C ALA A 46 -7.85 -7.58 -15.75
N LYS A 47 -8.77 -7.40 -16.70
CA LYS A 47 -9.60 -8.48 -17.26
C LYS A 47 -8.76 -9.50 -18.03
N GLU A 48 -7.85 -9.04 -18.89
CA GLU A 48 -6.95 -9.90 -19.66
C GLU A 48 -6.08 -10.78 -18.75
N ARG A 49 -5.61 -10.23 -17.63
CA ARG A 49 -4.73 -10.91 -16.68
C ARG A 49 -5.46 -11.69 -15.60
N GLY A 50 -6.79 -11.66 -15.60
CA GLY A 50 -7.60 -12.34 -14.59
C GLY A 50 -7.36 -11.81 -13.18
N VAL A 51 -7.15 -10.48 -13.03
CA VAL A 51 -7.02 -9.85 -11.72
C VAL A 51 -8.32 -10.02 -10.94
N HIS A 52 -8.23 -10.58 -9.74
CA HIS A 52 -9.38 -10.76 -8.87
C HIS A 52 -9.78 -9.43 -8.24
N CYS A 53 -10.97 -8.93 -8.58
CA CYS A 53 -11.49 -7.65 -8.07
C CYS A 53 -12.74 -7.92 -7.24
N LEU A 54 -12.69 -7.67 -5.93
CA LEU A 54 -13.79 -7.97 -5.03
C LEU A 54 -14.14 -6.78 -4.13
N TRP A 55 -15.43 -6.44 -4.09
CA TRP A 55 -16.03 -5.66 -3.02
C TRP A 55 -16.39 -6.58 -1.86
N SER A 56 -15.67 -6.45 -0.77
CA SER A 56 -15.85 -7.29 0.42
C SER A 56 -16.98 -6.77 1.31
N THR A 57 -17.43 -7.55 2.27
CA THR A 57 -18.51 -7.18 3.18
C THR A 57 -18.13 -6.12 4.21
N ASN A 58 -16.84 -5.98 4.50
CA ASN A 58 -16.23 -4.93 5.32
C ASN A 58 -14.71 -4.93 5.11
N GLU A 59 -14.02 -3.96 5.70
CA GLU A 59 -12.59 -3.75 5.52
C GLU A 59 -11.72 -4.85 6.17
N LYS A 60 -12.20 -5.45 7.28
CA LYS A 60 -11.50 -6.57 7.89
C LYS A 60 -11.47 -7.77 6.93
N THR A 61 -12.61 -8.11 6.34
CA THR A 61 -12.70 -9.20 5.36
C THR A 61 -11.81 -8.89 4.14
N ALA A 62 -11.85 -7.66 3.61
CA ALA A 62 -10.98 -7.24 2.51
C ALA A 62 -9.49 -7.43 2.84
N MET A 63 -9.07 -7.06 4.05
CA MET A 63 -7.69 -7.23 4.51
C MET A 63 -7.29 -8.70 4.63
N GLU A 64 -8.18 -9.54 5.16
CA GLU A 64 -7.93 -11.00 5.32
C GLU A 64 -7.88 -11.72 3.96
N GLU A 65 -8.70 -11.33 3.00
CA GLU A 65 -8.67 -11.85 1.62
C GLU A 65 -7.36 -11.48 0.91
N ALA A 66 -6.92 -10.22 1.05
CA ALA A 66 -5.63 -9.77 0.52
C ALA A 66 -4.44 -10.51 1.16
N LEU A 67 -4.49 -10.74 2.47
CA LEU A 67 -3.50 -11.57 3.18
C LEU A 67 -3.44 -12.98 2.62
N GLY A 68 -4.60 -13.63 2.40
CA GLY A 68 -4.67 -14.96 1.78
C GLY A 68 -4.03 -15.01 0.39
N MET A 69 -4.27 -13.99 -0.43
CA MET A 69 -3.63 -13.83 -1.74
C MET A 69 -2.11 -13.68 -1.62
N SER A 70 -1.65 -12.81 -0.71
CA SER A 70 -0.23 -12.60 -0.43
C SER A 70 0.44 -13.89 0.07
N PHE A 71 -0.21 -14.64 0.96
CA PHE A 71 0.33 -15.92 1.44
C PHE A 71 0.53 -16.94 0.32
N ALA A 72 -0.25 -16.85 -0.76
CA ALA A 72 -0.06 -17.66 -1.96
C ALA A 72 1.05 -17.15 -2.90
N GLY A 73 1.82 -16.12 -2.51
CA GLY A 73 2.91 -15.56 -3.29
C GLY A 73 2.50 -14.52 -4.33
N LYS A 74 1.21 -14.15 -4.37
CA LYS A 74 0.65 -13.19 -5.33
C LYS A 74 0.64 -11.79 -4.77
N ARG A 75 0.77 -10.76 -5.63
CA ARG A 75 0.63 -9.35 -5.24
C ARG A 75 -0.83 -9.00 -5.01
N ALA A 76 -1.12 -8.48 -3.83
CA ALA A 76 -2.46 -8.08 -3.41
C ALA A 76 -2.50 -6.62 -2.96
N LEU A 77 -3.59 -5.95 -3.34
CA LEU A 77 -3.92 -4.59 -2.93
C LEU A 77 -5.19 -4.62 -2.09
N VAL A 78 -5.22 -3.90 -0.99
CA VAL A 78 -6.46 -3.63 -0.26
C VAL A 78 -6.65 -2.13 -0.12
N CYS A 79 -7.88 -1.65 -0.39
CA CYS A 79 -8.18 -0.22 -0.40
C CYS A 79 -9.31 0.09 0.57
N MET A 80 -9.10 1.13 1.39
CA MET A 80 -10.10 1.62 2.32
C MET A 80 -9.86 3.09 2.68
N LYS A 81 -10.90 3.76 3.14
CA LYS A 81 -10.73 5.08 3.76
C LYS A 81 -10.18 4.93 5.20
N HIS A 82 -9.74 6.05 5.79
CA HIS A 82 -9.13 6.03 7.13
C HIS A 82 -10.00 5.39 8.22
N VAL A 83 -11.31 5.58 8.20
CA VAL A 83 -12.20 4.93 9.19
C VAL A 83 -12.29 3.42 8.98
N GLY A 84 -12.07 2.95 7.76
CA GLY A 84 -11.98 1.52 7.44
C GLY A 84 -10.75 0.87 8.08
N MET A 85 -9.66 1.62 8.29
CA MET A 85 -8.50 1.13 9.03
C MET A 85 -8.86 0.72 10.47
N ASN A 86 -9.85 1.38 11.09
CA ASN A 86 -10.32 1.00 12.42
C ASN A 86 -10.97 -0.39 12.40
N VAL A 87 -11.70 -0.71 11.33
CA VAL A 87 -12.36 -2.02 11.13
C VAL A 87 -11.34 -3.09 10.79
N ALA A 88 -10.37 -2.78 9.95
CA ALA A 88 -9.31 -3.69 9.52
C ALA A 88 -8.16 -3.82 10.53
N ALA A 89 -8.15 -3.03 11.62
CA ALA A 89 -7.00 -2.88 12.53
C ALA A 89 -6.47 -4.20 13.07
N ASP A 90 -7.34 -5.14 13.45
CA ASP A 90 -6.91 -6.46 13.95
C ASP A 90 -6.08 -7.21 12.89
N ALA A 91 -6.64 -7.37 11.69
CA ALA A 91 -5.95 -8.06 10.59
C ALA A 91 -4.69 -7.32 10.16
N PHE A 92 -4.73 -5.97 10.09
CA PHE A 92 -3.61 -5.13 9.70
C PHE A 92 -2.44 -5.23 10.70
N VAL A 93 -2.69 -5.04 11.98
CA VAL A 93 -1.63 -5.10 13.01
C VAL A 93 -1.01 -6.50 13.09
N ASN A 94 -1.85 -7.54 13.03
CA ASN A 94 -1.35 -8.92 13.00
C ASN A 94 -0.56 -9.24 11.73
N SER A 95 -0.83 -8.58 10.61
CA SER A 95 -0.09 -8.80 9.36
C SER A 95 1.39 -8.39 9.44
N GLY A 96 1.74 -7.41 10.26
CA GLY A 96 3.14 -7.11 10.59
C GLY A 96 3.85 -8.29 11.24
N MET A 97 3.13 -9.05 12.08
CA MET A 97 3.66 -10.24 12.75
C MET A 97 3.70 -11.46 11.85
N THR A 98 2.65 -11.73 11.08
CA THR A 98 2.60 -12.87 10.14
C THR A 98 3.52 -12.65 8.94
N GLY A 99 3.70 -11.41 8.55
CA GLY A 99 4.44 -11.02 7.36
C GLY A 99 3.64 -11.21 6.07
N ALA A 100 4.29 -10.90 4.96
CA ALA A 100 3.83 -11.11 3.60
C ALA A 100 4.70 -12.15 2.89
N ASN A 101 4.17 -12.81 1.85
CA ASN A 101 4.92 -13.72 0.99
C ASN A 101 4.97 -13.17 -0.44
N GLY A 102 3.84 -12.93 -1.09
CA GLY A 102 3.75 -12.00 -2.21
C GLY A 102 3.51 -10.58 -1.70
N GLY A 103 3.85 -9.57 -2.49
CA GLY A 103 3.73 -8.19 -2.08
C GLY A 103 2.30 -7.82 -1.64
N LEU A 104 2.19 -7.21 -0.47
CA LEU A 104 0.93 -6.75 0.11
C LEU A 104 0.99 -5.25 0.37
N VAL A 105 0.15 -4.50 -0.33
CA VAL A 105 0.00 -3.05 -0.14
C VAL A 105 -1.39 -2.75 0.39
N VAL A 106 -1.44 -2.00 1.49
CA VAL A 106 -2.65 -1.53 2.13
C VAL A 106 -2.78 -0.04 1.87
N VAL A 107 -3.80 0.36 1.14
CA VAL A 107 -4.07 1.78 0.86
C VAL A 107 -5.08 2.32 1.85
N ALA A 108 -4.67 3.30 2.64
CA ALA A 108 -5.54 4.10 3.48
C ALA A 108 -5.69 5.51 2.91
N ALA A 109 -6.90 5.86 2.52
CA ALA A 109 -7.20 7.19 2.01
C ALA A 109 -7.78 8.06 3.12
N ASP A 110 -6.95 8.98 3.61
CA ASP A 110 -7.30 9.95 4.64
C ASP A 110 -8.11 11.11 4.03
N ASP A 111 -9.03 11.64 4.81
CA ASP A 111 -9.88 12.76 4.44
C ASP A 111 -9.69 13.96 5.38
N PRO A 112 -8.54 14.65 5.31
CA PRO A 112 -8.30 15.86 6.09
C PRO A 112 -9.38 16.90 5.84
N SER A 113 -9.84 17.55 6.91
CA SER A 113 -10.99 18.46 6.90
C SER A 113 -12.35 17.80 6.63
N MET A 114 -12.45 16.48 6.66
CA MET A 114 -13.72 15.75 6.66
C MET A 114 -14.68 16.09 5.52
N HIS A 115 -14.19 16.11 4.27
CA HIS A 115 -15.01 16.46 3.11
C HIS A 115 -16.18 15.46 2.89
N SER A 116 -15.95 14.18 3.19
CA SER A 116 -16.97 13.11 3.08
C SER A 116 -16.91 12.12 4.25
N SER A 117 -16.34 12.52 5.39
CA SER A 117 -16.07 11.63 6.52
C SER A 117 -16.65 12.19 7.82
N GLN A 118 -16.96 11.29 8.75
CA GLN A 118 -17.50 11.62 10.07
C GLN A 118 -16.45 12.08 11.09
N ASN A 119 -15.16 11.88 10.79
CA ASN A 119 -14.03 12.34 11.61
C ASN A 119 -12.77 12.50 10.75
N GLU A 120 -11.73 13.05 11.33
CA GLU A 120 -10.39 13.13 10.75
C GLU A 120 -9.46 12.20 11.52
N GLN A 121 -8.66 11.41 10.77
CA GLN A 121 -7.66 10.52 11.32
C GLN A 121 -6.38 10.60 10.47
N ASP A 122 -5.25 10.35 11.09
CA ASP A 122 -3.96 10.22 10.43
C ASP A 122 -3.55 8.75 10.40
N SER A 123 -3.72 8.10 9.26
CA SER A 123 -3.43 6.67 9.10
C SER A 123 -1.95 6.30 9.26
N ARG A 124 -1.03 7.29 9.24
CA ARG A 124 0.40 7.05 9.51
C ARG A 124 0.65 6.46 10.90
N PHE A 125 -0.21 6.80 11.87
CA PHE A 125 -0.11 6.22 13.21
C PHE A 125 -0.36 4.72 13.24
N TYR A 126 -1.17 4.18 12.32
CA TYR A 126 -1.31 2.71 12.19
C TYR A 126 0.01 2.05 11.79
N GLY A 127 0.72 2.63 10.83
CA GLY A 127 2.04 2.13 10.45
C GLY A 127 3.03 2.18 11.61
N LYS A 128 3.11 3.32 12.30
CA LYS A 128 3.99 3.48 13.47
C LYS A 128 3.66 2.50 14.59
N PHE A 129 2.38 2.34 14.90
CA PHE A 129 1.91 1.44 15.95
C PHE A 129 2.20 -0.05 15.66
N SER A 130 2.06 -0.45 14.41
CA SER A 130 2.21 -1.85 13.97
C SER A 130 3.62 -2.22 13.46
N PHE A 131 4.55 -1.25 13.42
CA PHE A 131 5.87 -1.42 12.81
C PHE A 131 5.80 -1.79 11.30
N ILE A 132 4.79 -1.27 10.61
CA ILE A 132 4.61 -1.43 9.17
C ILE A 132 5.06 -0.15 8.47
N PRO A 133 5.94 -0.21 7.45
CA PRO A 133 6.39 0.96 6.70
C PRO A 133 5.23 1.71 6.06
N VAL A 134 5.34 3.05 6.06
CA VAL A 134 4.34 3.94 5.46
C VAL A 134 4.94 4.65 4.26
N PHE A 135 4.26 4.57 3.13
CA PHE A 135 4.58 5.28 1.89
C PHE A 135 3.51 6.33 1.64
N GLU A 136 3.93 7.55 1.35
CA GLU A 136 3.02 8.69 1.13
C GLU A 136 3.46 9.50 -0.09
N PRO A 137 2.79 9.35 -1.25
CA PRO A 137 3.18 10.05 -2.46
C PRO A 137 2.82 11.53 -2.41
N SER A 138 3.66 12.37 -3.03
CA SER A 138 3.47 13.81 -3.16
C SER A 138 2.85 14.24 -4.50
N SER A 139 2.77 13.32 -5.46
CA SER A 139 2.22 13.57 -6.80
C SER A 139 1.62 12.31 -7.41
N GLN A 140 0.84 12.47 -8.47
CA GLN A 140 0.26 11.35 -9.23
C GLN A 140 1.36 10.46 -9.85
N GLN A 141 2.46 11.07 -10.29
CA GLN A 141 3.61 10.30 -10.78
C GLN A 141 4.22 9.45 -9.67
N GLU A 142 4.38 10.02 -8.49
CA GLU A 142 4.86 9.25 -7.34
C GLU A 142 3.86 8.17 -6.91
N ALA A 143 2.55 8.44 -6.93
CA ALA A 143 1.54 7.42 -6.62
C ALA A 143 1.68 6.20 -7.54
N TYR A 144 1.85 6.45 -8.85
CA TYR A 144 2.08 5.41 -9.85
C TYR A 144 3.38 4.63 -9.63
N GLU A 145 4.48 5.32 -9.34
CA GLU A 145 5.80 4.68 -9.16
C GLU A 145 5.96 4.05 -7.77
N MET A 146 5.45 4.73 -6.75
CA MET A 146 5.62 4.34 -5.35
C MET A 146 4.84 3.07 -5.02
N VAL A 147 3.65 2.84 -5.61
CA VAL A 147 2.92 1.57 -5.40
C VAL A 147 3.67 0.38 -5.99
N GLN A 148 4.38 0.57 -7.09
CA GLN A 148 5.22 -0.49 -7.67
C GLN A 148 6.39 -0.83 -6.74
N GLU A 149 7.08 0.20 -6.22
CA GLU A 149 8.13 0.05 -5.22
C GLU A 149 7.59 -0.58 -3.93
N ALA A 150 6.40 -0.19 -3.48
CA ALA A 150 5.77 -0.73 -2.28
C ALA A 150 5.55 -2.25 -2.36
N PHE A 151 5.16 -2.78 -3.53
CA PHE A 151 5.08 -4.23 -3.73
C PHE A 151 6.45 -4.91 -3.65
N GLU A 152 7.46 -4.35 -4.32
CA GLU A 152 8.82 -4.87 -4.29
C GLU A 152 9.45 -4.78 -2.90
N PHE A 153 9.21 -3.68 -2.21
CA PHE A 153 9.63 -3.48 -0.82
C PHE A 153 8.97 -4.50 0.12
N SER A 154 7.66 -4.70 -0.02
CA SER A 154 6.93 -5.70 0.75
C SER A 154 7.51 -7.11 0.57
N GLU A 155 7.86 -7.48 -0.66
CA GLU A 155 8.47 -8.78 -0.98
C GLU A 155 9.89 -8.91 -0.42
N ARG A 156 10.73 -7.86 -0.52
CA ARG A 156 12.10 -7.88 0.01
C ARG A 156 12.14 -8.07 1.53
N HIS A 157 11.28 -7.37 2.25
CA HIS A 157 11.25 -7.40 3.72
C HIS A 157 10.29 -8.45 4.29
N GLY A 158 9.42 -9.01 3.45
CA GLY A 158 8.42 -9.99 3.88
C GLY A 158 7.41 -9.42 4.85
N ILE A 159 7.06 -8.13 4.74
CA ILE A 159 6.07 -7.41 5.55
C ILE A 159 5.13 -6.59 4.66
N PRO A 160 3.89 -6.30 5.09
CA PRO A 160 3.02 -5.39 4.35
C PRO A 160 3.59 -3.96 4.28
N VAL A 161 3.08 -3.17 3.34
CA VAL A 161 3.32 -1.73 3.26
C VAL A 161 1.99 -1.00 3.37
N LEU A 162 1.92 0.01 4.24
CA LEU A 162 0.81 0.96 4.28
C LEU A 162 1.10 2.12 3.31
N MET A 163 0.20 2.35 2.36
CA MET A 163 0.29 3.49 1.46
C MET A 163 -0.82 4.48 1.79
N ARG A 164 -0.42 5.68 2.20
CA ARG A 164 -1.35 6.75 2.58
C ARG A 164 -1.63 7.66 1.40
N LEU A 165 -2.89 7.88 1.11
CA LEU A 165 -3.36 8.96 0.23
C LEU A 165 -4.16 9.99 1.04
N THR A 166 -4.30 11.19 0.50
CA THR A 166 -5.24 12.18 1.02
C THR A 166 -6.28 12.48 -0.06
N THR A 167 -7.46 12.97 0.34
CA THR A 167 -8.54 13.37 -0.60
C THR A 167 -8.01 14.26 -1.73
N ARG A 168 -7.14 15.23 -1.40
CA ARG A 168 -6.55 16.12 -2.40
C ARG A 168 -5.67 15.37 -3.41
N MET A 169 -4.89 14.40 -2.92
CA MET A 169 -4.06 13.55 -3.76
C MET A 169 -4.93 12.64 -4.63
N ALA A 170 -5.89 11.95 -4.03
CA ALA A 170 -6.78 11.00 -4.69
C ALA A 170 -7.55 11.63 -5.87
N HIS A 171 -8.11 12.82 -5.67
CA HIS A 171 -9.04 13.45 -6.60
C HIS A 171 -8.46 14.58 -7.45
N SER A 172 -7.19 14.92 -7.35
CA SER A 172 -6.54 15.83 -8.30
C SER A 172 -5.95 15.08 -9.48
N ARG A 173 -5.84 15.75 -10.63
CA ARG A 173 -5.34 15.16 -11.88
C ARG A 173 -3.99 15.73 -12.28
N ALA A 174 -3.14 14.86 -12.79
CA ALA A 174 -1.90 15.25 -13.46
C ALA A 174 -1.57 14.30 -14.60
N VAL A 175 -0.65 14.73 -15.46
CA VAL A 175 -0.09 13.88 -16.50
C VAL A 175 0.93 12.95 -15.88
N VAL A 176 0.75 11.64 -16.08
CA VAL A 176 1.61 10.57 -15.56
C VAL A 176 2.33 9.88 -16.72
N GLU A 177 3.63 9.71 -16.60
CA GLU A 177 4.43 8.89 -17.51
C GLU A 177 4.33 7.43 -17.08
N VAL A 178 3.75 6.60 -17.93
CA VAL A 178 3.52 5.19 -17.63
C VAL A 178 4.49 4.29 -18.38
N ARG A 179 4.80 3.14 -17.82
CA ARG A 179 5.76 2.15 -18.33
C ARG A 179 5.04 0.86 -18.73
N GLU A 180 5.75 -0.02 -19.40
CA GLU A 180 5.23 -1.36 -19.72
C GLU A 180 4.93 -2.17 -18.44
N PRO A 181 3.81 -2.88 -18.42
CA PRO A 181 3.41 -3.65 -17.25
C PRO A 181 4.26 -4.91 -17.06
N LYS A 182 4.62 -5.20 -15.81
CA LYS A 182 5.29 -6.44 -15.40
C LYS A 182 4.30 -7.61 -15.38
N ALA A 183 4.82 -8.84 -15.51
CA ALA A 183 4.04 -10.04 -15.31
C ALA A 183 3.58 -10.20 -13.85
N GLN A 184 2.50 -10.95 -13.63
CA GLN A 184 2.10 -11.36 -12.29
C GLN A 184 3.08 -12.40 -11.74
N ASN A 185 3.25 -12.42 -10.41
CA ASN A 185 3.98 -13.48 -9.73
C ASN A 185 3.32 -14.84 -10.00
N GLU A 186 4.12 -15.90 -10.02
CA GLU A 186 3.59 -17.27 -9.97
C GLU A 186 3.07 -17.62 -8.57
N LEU A 187 2.20 -18.61 -8.49
CA LEU A 187 1.77 -19.16 -7.20
C LEU A 187 2.98 -19.78 -6.49
N HIS A 188 3.24 -19.31 -5.29
CA HIS A 188 4.35 -19.80 -4.48
C HIS A 188 3.94 -19.87 -3.01
N TYR A 189 3.91 -21.08 -2.48
CA TYR A 189 3.69 -21.32 -1.05
C TYR A 189 5.03 -21.59 -0.35
N PRO A 190 5.35 -20.90 0.74
CA PRO A 190 6.55 -21.19 1.50
C PRO A 190 6.47 -22.61 2.09
N ALA A 191 7.64 -23.27 2.18
CA ALA A 191 7.74 -24.61 2.75
C ALA A 191 7.28 -24.67 4.23
N GLN A 192 7.33 -23.55 4.93
CA GLN A 192 6.92 -23.44 6.33
C GLN A 192 5.84 -22.37 6.48
N THR A 193 4.66 -22.79 6.89
CA THR A 193 3.49 -21.91 7.15
C THR A 193 3.35 -21.50 8.62
N ARG A 194 4.28 -21.96 9.50
CA ARG A 194 4.20 -21.70 10.93
C ARG A 194 4.23 -20.20 11.28
N GLN A 195 4.84 -19.38 10.42
CA GLN A 195 4.86 -17.92 10.60
C GLN A 195 3.47 -17.29 10.65
N TRP A 196 2.47 -17.91 10.01
CA TRP A 196 1.11 -17.41 9.97
C TRP A 196 0.25 -17.82 11.18
N VAL A 197 0.81 -18.63 12.09
CA VAL A 197 0.12 -19.11 13.28
C VAL A 197 0.63 -18.36 14.50
N LEU A 198 -0.14 -17.36 14.97
CA LEU A 198 0.22 -16.46 16.06
C LEU A 198 -0.14 -17.05 17.44
N MET A 199 0.44 -18.19 17.77
CA MET A 199 0.41 -18.70 19.15
C MET A 199 1.50 -18.01 19.99
N PRO A 200 1.32 -17.83 21.31
CA PRO A 200 2.23 -17.01 22.15
C PRO A 200 3.72 -17.31 21.99
N GLY A 201 4.08 -18.59 21.91
CA GLY A 201 5.49 -19.01 21.71
C GLY A 201 6.04 -18.58 20.36
N ASN A 202 5.24 -18.69 19.31
CA ASN A 202 5.62 -18.28 17.95
C ASN A 202 5.60 -16.76 17.81
N SER A 203 4.58 -16.10 18.36
CA SER A 203 4.44 -14.65 18.31
C SER A 203 5.65 -13.92 18.90
N ARG A 204 6.23 -14.40 20.00
CA ARG A 204 7.45 -13.81 20.57
C ARG A 204 8.63 -13.80 19.59
N ASN A 205 8.78 -14.88 18.82
CA ASN A 205 9.84 -14.96 17.81
C ASN A 205 9.54 -14.07 16.59
N ARG A 206 8.29 -14.04 16.16
CA ARG A 206 7.84 -13.18 15.05
C ARG A 206 7.99 -11.70 15.39
N TYR A 207 7.68 -11.30 16.64
CA TYR A 207 7.85 -9.92 17.08
C TYR A 207 9.32 -9.48 17.06
N LYS A 208 10.26 -10.33 17.48
CA LYS A 208 11.69 -10.02 17.38
C LYS A 208 12.09 -9.80 15.90
N LYS A 209 11.66 -10.71 15.01
CA LYS A 209 11.93 -10.57 13.58
C LYS A 209 11.32 -9.28 13.02
N LEU A 210 10.09 -8.93 13.40
CA LEU A 210 9.44 -7.69 12.98
C LEU A 210 10.28 -6.45 13.36
N LEU A 211 10.80 -6.39 14.58
CA LEU A 211 11.65 -5.27 15.02
C LEU A 211 12.98 -5.19 14.25
N GLU A 212 13.58 -6.33 13.90
CA GLU A 212 14.79 -6.41 13.07
C GLU A 212 14.51 -5.90 11.65
N GLU A 213 13.41 -6.35 11.03
CA GLU A 213 12.98 -5.91 9.70
C GLU A 213 12.60 -4.43 9.69
N TYR A 214 11.89 -3.95 10.71
CA TYR A 214 11.55 -2.53 10.81
C TYR A 214 12.80 -1.65 10.84
N ALA A 215 13.82 -2.02 11.59
CA ALA A 215 15.11 -1.32 11.59
C ALA A 215 15.83 -1.37 10.24
N ALA A 216 15.65 -2.45 9.46
CA ALA A 216 16.16 -2.54 8.10
C ALA A 216 15.39 -1.61 7.16
N CYS A 217 14.06 -1.55 7.28
CA CYS A 217 13.21 -0.61 6.53
C CYS A 217 13.58 0.85 6.81
N GLU A 218 13.86 1.22 8.08
CA GLU A 218 14.29 2.58 8.43
C GLU A 218 15.61 2.95 7.74
N ARG A 219 16.57 2.03 7.65
CA ARG A 219 17.84 2.29 6.93
C ARG A 219 17.62 2.46 5.43
N GLU A 220 16.81 1.60 4.81
CA GLU A 220 16.50 1.70 3.38
C GLU A 220 15.73 2.99 3.05
N ALA A 221 14.85 3.44 3.95
CA ALA A 221 14.10 4.68 3.77
C ALA A 221 15.00 5.92 3.66
N VAL A 222 16.13 5.94 4.37
CA VAL A 222 17.10 7.06 4.30
C VAL A 222 17.72 7.18 2.91
N GLU A 223 17.90 6.06 2.20
CA GLU A 223 18.50 6.00 0.86
C GLU A 223 17.46 6.03 -0.26
N SER A 224 16.18 6.07 0.09
CA SER A 224 15.09 6.03 -0.88
C SER A 224 15.06 7.27 -1.76
N ARG A 225 14.90 7.08 -3.07
CA ARG A 225 14.68 8.18 -4.03
C ARG A 225 13.41 9.00 -3.76
N PHE A 226 12.48 8.47 -2.96
CA PHE A 226 11.26 9.15 -2.54
C PHE A 226 11.46 10.02 -1.29
N ASN A 227 12.65 9.99 -0.68
CA ASN A 227 13.03 10.83 0.46
C ASN A 227 14.23 11.71 0.11
N PRO A 228 14.12 12.57 -0.92
CA PRO A 228 15.24 13.40 -1.35
C PRO A 228 15.59 14.43 -0.27
N CYS A 229 16.88 14.63 -0.04
CA CYS A 229 17.38 15.72 0.77
C CYS A 229 17.97 16.78 -0.16
N THR A 230 17.46 18.01 -0.06
CA THR A 230 17.95 19.16 -0.84
C THR A 230 18.58 20.17 0.08
N GLU A 231 19.85 20.47 -0.15
CA GLU A 231 20.54 21.53 0.58
C GLU A 231 20.15 22.93 0.06
N GLY A 232 19.74 23.80 0.97
CA GLY A 232 19.49 25.21 0.67
C GLY A 232 20.76 26.08 0.82
N SER A 233 20.71 27.31 0.33
CA SER A 233 21.79 28.30 0.53
C SER A 233 21.87 28.80 1.97
N ASP A 234 20.79 28.74 2.73
CA ASP A 234 20.71 29.05 4.17
C ASP A 234 20.46 27.74 4.94
N THR A 235 21.42 27.37 5.78
CA THR A 235 21.40 26.15 6.60
C THR A 235 20.97 26.38 8.04
N SER A 236 20.49 27.58 8.37
CA SER A 236 20.02 27.92 9.73
C SER A 236 18.69 27.22 10.10
N MET A 237 17.95 26.75 9.12
CA MET A 237 16.64 26.06 9.32
C MET A 237 16.52 24.87 8.40
N GLY A 238 16.04 23.73 8.94
CA GLY A 238 15.64 22.54 8.18
C GLY A 238 14.12 22.44 8.07
N ILE A 239 13.62 21.97 6.92
CA ILE A 239 12.20 21.72 6.68
C ILE A 239 12.04 20.24 6.34
N ILE A 240 11.12 19.55 7.03
CA ILE A 240 10.69 18.19 6.71
C ILE A 240 9.25 18.28 6.23
N ALA A 241 8.99 17.80 5.01
CA ALA A 241 7.66 17.73 4.43
C ALA A 241 7.32 16.29 4.04
N CYS A 242 6.04 15.90 4.13
CA CYS A 242 5.53 14.58 3.75
C CYS A 242 4.34 14.74 2.82
N GLY A 243 4.22 13.85 1.83
CA GLY A 243 3.11 13.86 0.88
C GLY A 243 3.02 15.17 0.13
N ILE A 244 1.84 15.76 0.10
CA ILE A 244 1.54 17.05 -0.56
C ILE A 244 1.76 18.29 0.33
N GLY A 245 2.43 18.13 1.45
CA GLY A 245 2.72 19.18 2.43
C GLY A 245 3.71 20.25 1.96
#